data_a161bcc8140f45d7015649fb2219060e
#
_entry.id   a161bcc8140f45d7015649fb2219060e
#
_cell.length_a   1.000
_cell.length_b   1.000
_cell.length_c   1.000
_cell.angle_alpha   90.00
_cell.angle_beta   90.00
_cell.angle_gamma   90.00
#
_symmetry.space_group_name_H-M   'P 1'
#
loop_
_entity.id
_entity.type
_entity.pdbx_description
1 polymer ?
#
loop_
_entity_poly.entity_id
_entity_poly.type
_entity_poly.pdbx_seq_one_letter_code
_entity_poly.pdbx_strand_id
1 'polypeptide(L)'
;YDSMIANWFNKKLNIKFPERKTIFGRRFKKLRYGENPHQKSSIYINDYNDRDLGLKQLNGKALSYNNYNDLYSALEIINSFKNIPTTVIIKHANPCGVSSNRSPITSFKNAYASDPVSAFGGVVACNYKITNNIASHISKDFLEVILAKGFEKNALALLKKKKNLRIIDLTKYKTKNHIG
;
A
#
# COMPACT_ATOMS: atom_id res chain seq x y z
N TYR A 1 19.98 20.23 6.18
CA TYR A 1 20.63 20.86 5.03
C TYR A 1 21.87 20.05 4.62
N ASP A 2 22.86 19.89 5.50
CA ASP A 2 24.14 19.20 5.20
C ASP A 2 23.95 17.74 4.78
N SER A 3 23.07 17.00 5.44
CA SER A 3 22.71 15.62 5.06
C SER A 3 22.16 15.53 3.63
N MET A 4 21.42 16.54 3.19
CA MET A 4 20.88 16.62 1.85
C MET A 4 21.96 16.86 0.81
N ILE A 5 22.88 17.77 1.10
CA ILE A 5 24.03 18.07 0.24
C ILE A 5 24.92 16.82 0.12
N ALA A 6 25.27 16.20 1.24
CA ALA A 6 26.08 14.99 1.26
C ALA A 6 25.46 13.86 0.41
N ASN A 7 24.15 13.61 0.55
CA ASN A 7 23.47 12.60 -0.26
C ASN A 7 23.39 12.98 -1.75
N TRP A 8 23.25 14.28 -2.07
CA TRP A 8 23.29 14.76 -3.44
C TRP A 8 24.65 14.50 -4.09
N PHE A 9 25.76 14.81 -3.38
CA PHE A 9 27.12 14.54 -3.86
C PHE A 9 27.37 13.04 -4.03
N ASN A 10 26.98 12.19 -3.06
CA ASN A 10 27.11 10.75 -3.17
C ASN A 10 26.43 10.23 -4.44
N LYS A 11 25.20 10.71 -4.73
CA LYS A 11 24.47 10.38 -5.96
C LYS A 11 25.18 10.90 -7.22
N LYS A 12 25.66 12.15 -7.20
CA LYS A 12 26.35 12.77 -8.33
C LYS A 12 27.65 12.05 -8.68
N LEU A 13 28.38 11.61 -7.67
CA LEU A 13 29.65 10.89 -7.79
C LEU A 13 29.50 9.38 -7.92
N ASN A 14 28.26 8.88 -7.98
CA ASN A 14 27.91 7.44 -8.03
C ASN A 14 28.52 6.62 -6.86
N ILE A 15 28.65 7.25 -5.68
CA ILE A 15 29.13 6.58 -4.47
C ILE A 15 27.94 5.83 -3.84
N LYS A 16 27.89 4.51 -4.03
CA LYS A 16 26.79 3.66 -3.52
C LYS A 16 26.90 3.39 -2.02
N PHE A 17 28.12 3.25 -1.52
CA PHE A 17 28.43 2.90 -0.13
C PHE A 17 29.39 3.92 0.47
N PRO A 18 28.88 5.12 0.88
CA PRO A 18 29.73 6.11 1.54
C PRO A 18 30.13 5.63 2.94
N GLU A 19 31.32 6.05 3.41
CA GLU A 19 31.80 5.75 4.77
C GLU A 19 30.81 6.24 5.85
N ARG A 20 30.17 7.39 5.60
CA ARG A 20 29.11 7.92 6.46
C ARG A 20 27.84 8.13 5.65
N LYS A 21 26.76 7.41 6.02
CA LYS A 21 25.45 7.53 5.39
C LYS A 21 24.50 8.32 6.28
N THR A 22 23.91 9.36 5.73
CA THR A 22 22.84 10.12 6.40
C THR A 22 21.49 9.82 5.80
N ILE A 23 20.45 9.78 6.65
CA ILE A 23 19.07 9.67 6.23
C ILE A 23 18.37 10.97 6.56
N PHE A 24 17.75 11.58 5.58
CA PHE A 24 16.93 12.77 5.77
C PHE A 24 15.56 12.58 5.18
N GLY A 25 14.58 13.27 5.73
CA GLY A 25 13.22 13.21 5.22
C GLY A 25 12.39 14.38 5.73
N ARG A 26 11.45 14.83 4.91
CA ARG A 26 10.44 15.80 5.31
C ARG A 26 9.27 15.05 5.93
N ARG A 27 8.81 15.49 7.11
CA ARG A 27 7.61 14.93 7.73
C ARG A 27 6.40 15.19 6.83
N PHE A 28 5.83 14.11 6.32
CA PHE A 28 4.62 14.14 5.50
C PHE A 28 3.36 14.19 6.36
N LYS A 29 3.30 13.33 7.38
CA LYS A 29 2.11 13.20 8.22
C LYS A 29 2.48 12.72 9.63
N LYS A 30 1.87 13.32 10.65
CA LYS A 30 1.85 12.79 12.02
C LYS A 30 0.71 11.78 12.11
N LEU A 31 0.97 10.58 12.64
CA LEU A 31 -0.03 9.58 12.89
C LEU A 31 -0.62 9.72 14.30
N ARG A 32 -1.76 9.08 14.53
CA ARG A 32 -2.44 9.13 15.82
C ARG A 32 -1.62 8.48 16.92
N TYR A 33 -1.00 7.32 16.62
CA TYR A 33 -0.10 6.56 17.48
C TYR A 33 0.77 5.64 16.60
N GLY A 34 1.75 4.95 17.18
CA GLY A 34 2.60 3.97 16.51
C GLY A 34 1.95 2.60 16.43
N GLU A 35 2.76 1.56 16.57
CA GLU A 35 2.26 0.17 16.63
C GLU A 35 1.32 0.00 17.83
N ASN A 36 1.70 0.56 18.97
CA ASN A 36 0.90 0.57 20.18
C ASN A 36 0.39 1.99 20.53
N PRO A 37 -0.75 2.11 21.27
CA PRO A 37 -1.40 3.39 21.55
C PRO A 37 -0.53 4.42 22.27
N HIS A 38 0.43 4.01 23.08
CA HIS A 38 1.32 4.90 23.83
C HIS A 38 2.51 5.43 23.00
N GLN A 39 2.76 4.87 21.83
CA GLN A 39 3.87 5.25 20.95
C GLN A 39 3.51 6.43 20.05
N LYS A 40 4.45 7.34 19.85
CA LYS A 40 4.33 8.42 18.85
C LYS A 40 4.83 7.94 17.50
N SER A 41 4.19 8.36 16.41
CA SER A 41 4.57 7.97 15.06
C SER A 41 4.36 9.08 14.04
N SER A 42 5.18 9.09 13.02
CA SER A 42 5.08 10.01 11.88
C SER A 42 5.59 9.35 10.61
N ILE A 43 5.07 9.78 9.48
CA ILE A 43 5.55 9.38 8.15
C ILE A 43 6.45 10.48 7.61
N TYR A 44 7.60 10.09 7.09
CA TYR A 44 8.55 10.95 6.41
C TYR A 44 8.69 10.52 4.95
N ILE A 45 8.91 11.47 4.06
CA ILE A 45 9.21 11.24 2.66
C ILE A 45 10.64 11.73 2.38
N ASN A 46 11.42 10.88 1.72
CA ASN A 46 12.86 11.12 1.47
C ASN A 46 13.12 12.04 0.29
N ASP A 47 12.14 12.24 -0.59
CA ASP A 47 12.34 12.95 -1.83
C ASP A 47 11.77 14.36 -1.76
N TYR A 48 12.60 15.36 -2.08
CA TYR A 48 12.18 16.76 -2.16
C TYR A 48 11.13 17.02 -3.23
N ASN A 49 11.13 16.21 -4.28
CA ASN A 49 10.20 16.33 -5.39
C ASN A 49 8.88 15.61 -5.13
N ASP A 50 8.81 14.73 -4.13
CA ASP A 50 7.59 14.05 -3.77
C ASP A 50 6.72 14.94 -2.88
N ARG A 51 5.59 15.34 -3.39
CA ARG A 51 4.58 16.07 -2.63
C ARG A 51 3.71 15.14 -1.79
N ASP A 52 3.52 13.91 -2.25
CA ASP A 52 2.72 12.88 -1.59
C ASP A 52 3.26 11.47 -1.88
N LEU A 53 2.62 10.46 -1.31
CA LEU A 53 2.98 9.05 -1.50
C LEU A 53 2.34 8.43 -2.76
N GLY A 54 1.60 9.20 -3.56
CA GLY A 54 0.80 8.68 -4.67
C GLY A 54 -0.39 7.81 -4.23
N LEU A 55 -0.73 7.84 -2.95
CA LEU A 55 -1.82 7.07 -2.34
C LEU A 55 -3.01 8.00 -2.10
N LYS A 56 -4.06 7.85 -2.89
CA LYS A 56 -5.28 8.64 -2.73
C LYS A 56 -6.33 7.87 -1.95
N GLN A 57 -6.59 8.26 -0.71
CA GLN A 57 -7.67 7.68 0.09
C GLN A 57 -9.03 8.20 -0.38
N LEU A 58 -9.95 7.29 -0.73
CA LEU A 58 -11.28 7.58 -1.27
C LEU A 58 -12.40 7.35 -0.25
N ASN A 59 -12.15 6.58 0.82
CA ASN A 59 -13.12 6.23 1.85
C ASN A 59 -12.44 5.81 3.16
N GLY A 60 -13.20 5.81 4.25
CA GLY A 60 -12.81 5.29 5.56
C GLY A 60 -12.08 6.31 6.44
N LYS A 61 -11.77 5.88 7.67
CA LYS A 61 -11.00 6.67 8.64
C LYS A 61 -9.55 6.82 8.20
N ALA A 62 -8.81 7.76 8.79
CA ALA A 62 -7.38 7.90 8.56
C ALA A 62 -6.64 6.59 8.79
N LEU A 63 -5.63 6.32 7.96
CA LEU A 63 -4.77 5.15 8.10
C LEU A 63 -3.97 5.24 9.41
N SER A 64 -3.89 4.13 10.15
CA SER A 64 -3.04 3.95 11.32
C SER A 64 -1.61 3.55 10.91
N TYR A 65 -0.69 3.49 11.87
CA TYR A 65 0.64 2.94 11.68
C TYR A 65 0.57 1.51 11.11
N ASN A 66 -0.22 0.63 11.74
CA ASN A 66 -0.37 -0.75 11.30
C ASN A 66 -0.94 -0.86 9.88
N ASN A 67 -1.92 0.01 9.53
CA ASN A 67 -2.42 0.03 8.15
C ASN A 67 -1.33 0.44 7.15
N TYR A 68 -0.46 1.40 7.48
CA TYR A 68 0.66 1.76 6.62
C TYR A 68 1.68 0.62 6.50
N ASN A 69 2.00 -0.07 7.60
CA ASN A 69 2.92 -1.20 7.61
C ASN A 69 2.41 -2.33 6.69
N ASP A 70 1.17 -2.76 6.87
CA ASP A 70 0.53 -3.79 6.04
C ASP A 70 0.43 -3.35 4.57
N LEU A 71 0.06 -2.08 4.33
CA LEU A 71 -0.07 -1.50 3.00
C LEU A 71 1.28 -1.52 2.25
N TYR A 72 2.37 -1.11 2.90
CA TYR A 72 3.69 -1.12 2.26
C TYR A 72 4.17 -2.53 2.00
N SER A 73 3.96 -3.47 2.92
CA SER A 73 4.24 -4.89 2.70
C SER A 73 3.48 -5.44 1.49
N ALA A 74 2.20 -5.07 1.35
CA ALA A 74 1.40 -5.45 0.19
C ALA A 74 1.94 -4.85 -1.12
N LEU A 75 2.37 -3.57 -1.10
CA LEU A 75 2.92 -2.88 -2.26
C LEU A 75 4.26 -3.47 -2.70
N GLU A 76 5.13 -3.84 -1.78
CA GLU A 76 6.41 -4.51 -2.10
C GLU A 76 6.18 -5.80 -2.87
N ILE A 77 5.29 -6.66 -2.37
CA ILE A 77 4.98 -7.93 -3.03
C ILE A 77 4.32 -7.69 -4.39
N ILE A 78 3.28 -6.85 -4.46
CA ILE A 78 2.50 -6.68 -5.69
C ILE A 78 3.31 -6.01 -6.81
N ASN A 79 4.30 -5.19 -6.47
CA ASN A 79 5.19 -4.54 -7.43
C ASN A 79 6.11 -5.52 -8.16
N SER A 80 6.32 -6.72 -7.63
CA SER A 80 7.06 -7.80 -8.30
C SER A 80 6.28 -8.43 -9.45
N PHE A 81 4.96 -8.23 -9.52
CA PHE A 81 4.06 -8.79 -10.53
C PHE A 81 3.60 -7.71 -11.53
N LYS A 82 4.40 -7.46 -12.58
CA LYS A 82 4.14 -6.31 -13.49
C LYS A 82 3.07 -6.55 -14.55
N ASN A 83 2.96 -7.78 -15.07
CA ASN A 83 2.25 -8.07 -16.32
C ASN A 83 1.04 -9.01 -16.18
N ILE A 84 0.73 -9.42 -14.97
CA ILE A 84 -0.38 -10.31 -14.70
C ILE A 84 -1.24 -9.75 -13.56
N PRO A 85 -2.58 -9.78 -13.66
CA PRO A 85 -3.45 -9.39 -12.57
C PRO A 85 -3.14 -10.21 -11.32
N THR A 86 -2.75 -9.51 -10.26
CA THR A 86 -2.31 -10.11 -9.01
C THR A 86 -3.04 -9.48 -7.83
N THR A 87 -3.44 -10.31 -6.89
CA THR A 87 -4.00 -9.94 -5.59
C THR A 87 -3.04 -10.39 -4.50
N VAL A 88 -2.77 -9.49 -3.56
CA VAL A 88 -2.00 -9.76 -2.35
C VAL A 88 -2.85 -9.42 -1.14
N ILE A 89 -2.91 -10.31 -0.16
CA ILE A 89 -3.60 -10.08 1.11
C ILE A 89 -2.57 -10.15 2.23
N ILE A 90 -2.51 -9.10 3.03
CA ILE A 90 -1.55 -8.95 4.13
C ILE A 90 -2.29 -8.90 5.47
N LYS A 91 -1.73 -9.54 6.44
CA LYS A 91 -2.10 -9.43 7.84
C LYS A 91 -0.85 -9.38 8.70
N HIS A 92 -0.73 -8.33 9.56
CA HIS A 92 0.45 -8.14 10.43
C HIS A 92 1.79 -8.18 9.66
N ALA A 93 1.85 -7.42 8.56
CA ALA A 93 2.98 -7.31 7.63
C ALA A 93 3.39 -8.64 6.93
N ASN A 94 2.61 -9.71 7.07
CA ASN A 94 2.87 -11.01 6.43
C ASN A 94 1.78 -11.34 5.40
N PRO A 95 2.15 -11.95 4.24
CA PRO A 95 1.17 -12.39 3.27
C PRO A 95 0.43 -13.64 3.76
N CYS A 96 -0.89 -13.58 3.82
CA CYS A 96 -1.76 -14.73 4.05
C CYS A 96 -2.42 -15.23 2.75
N GLY A 97 -2.33 -14.46 1.67
CA GLY A 97 -2.77 -14.90 0.36
C GLY A 97 -2.15 -14.09 -0.77
N VAL A 98 -1.59 -14.78 -1.76
CA VAL A 98 -1.07 -14.18 -3.00
C VAL A 98 -1.50 -15.04 -4.17
N SER A 99 -2.09 -14.42 -5.18
CA SER A 99 -2.47 -15.12 -6.41
C SER A 99 -2.33 -14.21 -7.63
N SER A 100 -1.79 -14.77 -8.68
CA SER A 100 -1.72 -14.19 -10.01
C SER A 100 -2.56 -15.01 -10.98
N ASN A 101 -3.44 -14.35 -11.73
CA ASN A 101 -4.28 -15.01 -12.74
C ASN A 101 -4.66 -14.02 -13.83
N ARG A 102 -4.81 -14.49 -15.09
CA ARG A 102 -5.29 -13.65 -16.20
C ARG A 102 -6.68 -13.04 -15.93
N SER A 103 -7.50 -13.73 -15.15
CA SER A 103 -8.79 -13.23 -14.66
C SER A 103 -8.61 -12.54 -13.30
N PRO A 104 -8.84 -11.21 -13.19
CA PRO A 104 -8.74 -10.47 -11.91
C PRO A 104 -9.62 -11.04 -10.81
N ILE A 105 -10.84 -11.48 -11.12
CA ILE A 105 -11.74 -12.07 -10.13
C ILE A 105 -11.22 -13.41 -9.61
N THR A 106 -10.61 -14.23 -10.48
CA THR A 106 -9.99 -15.50 -10.08
C THR A 106 -8.78 -15.25 -9.22
N SER A 107 -7.94 -14.25 -9.57
CA SER A 107 -6.83 -13.80 -8.74
C SER A 107 -7.29 -13.45 -7.31
N PHE A 108 -8.35 -12.64 -7.20
CA PHE A 108 -8.91 -12.29 -5.89
C PHE A 108 -9.41 -13.50 -5.11
N LYS A 109 -10.24 -14.35 -5.75
CA LYS A 109 -10.82 -15.53 -5.09
C LYS A 109 -9.75 -16.50 -4.60
N ASN A 110 -8.74 -16.79 -5.40
CA ASN A 110 -7.65 -17.69 -5.04
C ASN A 110 -6.79 -17.13 -3.91
N ALA A 111 -6.44 -15.83 -3.96
CA ALA A 111 -5.71 -15.20 -2.87
C ALA A 111 -6.49 -15.26 -1.55
N TYR A 112 -7.80 -14.99 -1.59
CA TYR A 112 -8.67 -15.07 -0.41
C TYR A 112 -8.83 -16.49 0.11
N ALA A 113 -8.94 -17.46 -0.78
CA ALA A 113 -9.11 -18.89 -0.44
C ALA A 113 -7.84 -19.53 0.14
N SER A 114 -6.67 -18.89 0.01
CA SER A 114 -5.42 -19.39 0.59
C SER A 114 -5.48 -19.49 2.11
N ASP A 115 -6.03 -18.47 2.77
CA ASP A 115 -6.29 -18.46 4.22
C ASP A 115 -7.40 -17.45 4.54
N PRO A 116 -8.67 -17.87 4.43
CA PRO A 116 -9.82 -16.99 4.69
C PRO A 116 -9.89 -16.48 6.12
N VAL A 117 -9.38 -17.26 7.07
CA VAL A 117 -9.37 -16.88 8.50
C VAL A 117 -8.43 -15.72 8.74
N SER A 118 -7.19 -15.81 8.26
CA SER A 118 -6.20 -14.73 8.39
C SER A 118 -6.55 -13.52 7.51
N ALA A 119 -7.20 -13.72 6.37
CA ALA A 119 -7.64 -12.64 5.49
C ALA A 119 -8.70 -11.72 6.14
N PHE A 120 -9.43 -12.21 7.14
CA PHE A 120 -10.43 -11.41 7.86
C PHE A 120 -9.78 -10.20 8.55
N GLY A 121 -10.24 -8.99 8.22
CA GLY A 121 -9.66 -7.74 8.70
C GLY A 121 -8.28 -7.42 8.12
N GLY A 122 -7.88 -8.07 7.04
CA GLY A 122 -6.61 -7.83 6.37
C GLY A 122 -6.62 -6.63 5.43
N VAL A 123 -5.46 -6.39 4.82
CA VAL A 123 -5.20 -5.38 3.78
C VAL A 123 -5.08 -6.11 2.44
N VAL A 124 -5.90 -5.72 1.48
CA VAL A 124 -5.90 -6.29 0.12
C VAL A 124 -5.31 -5.29 -0.87
N ALA A 125 -4.31 -5.71 -1.65
CA ALA A 125 -3.74 -4.94 -2.75
C ALA A 125 -3.95 -5.65 -4.08
N CYS A 126 -4.39 -4.87 -5.10
CA CYS A 126 -4.61 -5.34 -6.46
C CYS A 126 -3.86 -4.45 -7.45
N ASN A 127 -3.07 -5.04 -8.38
CA ASN A 127 -2.42 -4.29 -9.45
C ASN A 127 -3.32 -4.04 -10.65
N TYR A 128 -4.62 -4.21 -10.50
CA TYR A 128 -5.66 -4.02 -11.50
C TYR A 128 -6.80 -3.14 -10.98
N LYS A 129 -7.71 -2.74 -11.86
CA LYS A 129 -8.91 -1.96 -11.53
C LYS A 129 -9.99 -2.86 -10.94
N ILE A 130 -10.61 -2.45 -9.84
CA ILE A 130 -11.72 -3.17 -9.21
C ILE A 130 -13.01 -2.94 -9.99
N THR A 131 -13.55 -4.02 -10.54
CA THR A 131 -14.86 -4.07 -11.21
C THR A 131 -15.99 -4.25 -10.21
N ASN A 132 -17.24 -4.03 -10.64
CA ASN A 132 -18.41 -4.25 -9.80
C ASN A 132 -18.55 -5.72 -9.32
N ASN A 133 -18.17 -6.67 -10.17
CA ASN A 133 -18.16 -8.10 -9.80
C ASN A 133 -17.19 -8.37 -8.64
N ILE A 134 -15.95 -7.89 -8.72
CA ILE A 134 -14.95 -8.05 -7.66
C ILE A 134 -15.40 -7.34 -6.38
N ALA A 135 -15.94 -6.12 -6.50
CA ALA A 135 -16.46 -5.36 -5.37
C ALA A 135 -17.58 -6.09 -4.64
N SER A 136 -18.45 -6.81 -5.37
CA SER A 136 -19.52 -7.62 -4.80
C SER A 136 -19.00 -8.79 -3.94
N HIS A 137 -17.85 -9.38 -4.31
CA HIS A 137 -17.20 -10.40 -3.48
C HIS A 137 -16.53 -9.75 -2.25
N ILE A 138 -15.76 -8.69 -2.44
CA ILE A 138 -15.13 -7.94 -1.35
C ILE A 138 -16.16 -7.43 -0.33
N SER A 139 -17.34 -7.05 -0.77
CA SER A 139 -18.39 -6.52 0.10
C SER A 139 -18.96 -7.53 1.09
N LYS A 140 -18.79 -8.83 0.84
CA LYS A 140 -19.27 -9.90 1.73
C LYS A 140 -18.38 -10.11 2.95
N ASP A 141 -17.11 -9.76 2.83
CA ASP A 141 -16.10 -10.02 3.85
C ASP A 141 -15.73 -8.76 4.63
N PHE A 142 -15.13 -8.92 5.79
CA PHE A 142 -14.59 -7.81 6.56
C PHE A 142 -13.13 -7.61 6.18
N LEU A 143 -12.82 -6.47 5.56
CA LEU A 143 -11.48 -6.01 5.24
C LEU A 143 -11.25 -4.63 5.84
N GLU A 144 -10.04 -4.34 6.27
CA GLU A 144 -9.70 -3.01 6.78
C GLU A 144 -9.31 -2.03 5.69
N VAL A 145 -8.52 -2.47 4.73
CA VAL A 145 -8.00 -1.63 3.64
C VAL A 145 -8.07 -2.38 2.32
N ILE A 146 -8.43 -1.69 1.27
CA ILE A 146 -8.26 -2.14 -0.11
C ILE A 146 -7.50 -1.10 -0.92
N LEU A 147 -6.46 -1.58 -1.64
CA LEU A 147 -5.66 -0.79 -2.56
C LEU A 147 -5.84 -1.34 -3.98
N ALA A 148 -6.03 -0.48 -4.97
CA ALA A 148 -6.15 -0.91 -6.37
C ALA A 148 -5.74 0.18 -7.36
N LYS A 149 -5.39 -0.24 -8.58
CA LYS A 149 -5.15 0.68 -9.73
C LYS A 149 -6.48 1.20 -10.30
N GLY A 150 -7.31 1.77 -9.43
CA GLY A 150 -8.61 2.37 -9.76
C GLY A 150 -9.80 1.47 -9.43
N PHE A 151 -10.98 2.06 -9.51
CA PHE A 151 -12.26 1.45 -9.20
C PHE A 151 -13.30 1.86 -10.25
N GLU A 152 -14.17 0.95 -10.67
CA GLU A 152 -15.36 1.33 -11.43
C GLU A 152 -16.31 2.16 -10.56
N LYS A 153 -17.10 3.03 -11.18
CA LYS A 153 -18.02 3.94 -10.46
C LYS A 153 -18.97 3.16 -9.54
N ASN A 154 -19.57 2.10 -10.05
CA ASN A 154 -20.53 1.28 -9.28
C ASN A 154 -19.81 0.45 -8.20
N ALA A 155 -18.61 -0.08 -8.50
CA ALA A 155 -17.77 -0.77 -7.53
C ALA A 155 -17.40 0.13 -6.35
N LEU A 156 -16.96 1.36 -6.63
CA LEU A 156 -16.63 2.33 -5.60
C LEU A 156 -17.84 2.71 -4.76
N ALA A 157 -19.02 2.92 -5.38
CA ALA A 157 -20.26 3.22 -4.68
C ALA A 157 -20.68 2.08 -3.75
N LEU A 158 -20.53 0.83 -4.20
CA LEU A 158 -20.80 -0.36 -3.39
C LEU A 158 -19.88 -0.45 -2.17
N LEU A 159 -18.56 -0.32 -2.39
CA LEU A 159 -17.56 -0.43 -1.33
C LEU A 159 -17.65 0.70 -0.30
N LYS A 160 -18.03 1.91 -0.71
CA LYS A 160 -18.25 3.07 0.18
C LYS A 160 -19.39 2.89 1.16
N LYS A 161 -20.32 1.96 0.93
CA LYS A 161 -21.35 1.61 1.93
C LYS A 161 -20.72 1.06 3.22
N LYS A 162 -19.53 0.47 3.13
CA LYS A 162 -18.73 0.06 4.29
C LYS A 162 -17.94 1.26 4.83
N LYS A 163 -18.54 2.00 5.75
CA LYS A 163 -17.98 3.25 6.30
C LYS A 163 -16.56 3.12 6.87
N ASN A 164 -16.20 1.96 7.40
CA ASN A 164 -14.89 1.71 8.02
C ASN A 164 -13.86 1.17 7.01
N LEU A 165 -14.25 0.68 5.84
CA LEU A 165 -13.32 0.21 4.81
C LEU A 165 -12.52 1.39 4.25
N ARG A 166 -11.22 1.33 4.38
CA ARG A 166 -10.30 2.30 3.78
C ARG A 166 -10.03 1.92 2.34
N ILE A 167 -10.42 2.78 1.42
CA ILE A 167 -10.26 2.55 -0.02
C ILE A 167 -9.15 3.46 -0.52
N ILE A 168 -8.09 2.87 -1.09
CA ILE A 168 -6.91 3.57 -1.57
C ILE A 168 -6.77 3.38 -3.08
N ASP A 169 -6.72 4.48 -3.80
CA ASP A 169 -6.47 4.50 -5.23
C ASP A 169 -4.96 4.63 -5.51
N LEU A 170 -4.44 3.69 -6.27
CA LEU A 170 -3.04 3.58 -6.68
C LEU A 170 -2.76 4.10 -8.09
N THR A 171 -3.72 4.74 -8.77
CA THR A 171 -3.53 5.21 -10.17
C THR A 171 -2.37 6.17 -10.32
N LYS A 172 -2.07 6.97 -9.29
CA LYS A 172 -0.93 7.90 -9.25
C LYS A 172 0.30 7.34 -8.54
N TYR A 173 0.20 6.15 -7.95
CA TYR A 173 1.32 5.51 -7.28
C TYR A 173 2.36 5.05 -8.30
N LYS A 174 3.58 5.53 -8.12
CA LYS A 174 4.74 5.12 -8.90
C LYS A 174 5.64 4.25 -8.03
N THR A 175 5.94 3.06 -8.51
CA THR A 175 6.95 2.20 -7.88
C THR A 175 8.28 2.94 -7.90
N LYS A 176 8.83 3.25 -6.73
CA LYS A 176 10.22 3.72 -6.64
C LYS A 176 11.10 2.49 -6.67
N ASN A 177 12.06 2.46 -7.58
CA ASN A 177 13.14 1.49 -7.48
C ASN A 177 13.90 1.84 -6.20
N HIS A 178 13.74 1.04 -5.17
CA HIS A 178 14.67 1.03 -4.06
C HIS A 178 15.98 0.50 -4.62
N ILE A 179 16.87 1.41 -5.00
CA ILE A 179 18.26 1.06 -5.23
C ILE A 179 18.79 0.77 -3.83
N GLY A 180 19.00 -0.51 -3.53
CA GLY A 180 19.67 -0.97 -2.32
C GLY A 180 21.08 -0.42 -2.24
#